data_f0e1d3ad73d1f3ac5b4ccca7fc054990
#
_entry.id   f0e1d3ad73d1f3ac5b4ccca7fc054990
#
_cell.length_a   1.000
_cell.length_b   1.000
_cell.length_c   1.000
_cell.angle_alpha   90.00
_cell.angle_beta   90.00
_cell.angle_gamma   90.00
#
_symmetry.space_group_name_H-M   'P 1'
#
loop_
_entity.id
_entity.type
_entity.pdbx_description
1 polymer ?
#
loop_
_entity_poly.entity_id
_entity_poly.type
_entity_poly.pdbx_seq_one_letter_code
_entity_poly.pdbx_strand_id
1 'polypeptide(L)'
;TITRIATNAGEPESVCYTTATGIFVGFRSSNYTQLENIPQRSINLEKVSLVNQLSREFAQKEITLPELYQRLTLLETDTPTFSISLRLLAAGIVSCTLMYIFGGTWQDFIATFFVGVIGYASYLFTQKLFQVPYLDSFAAAFVIGLLAYLAVHFHLAVNIDNIIIGAVMPLVPGVAITNSFRDILAGHLISGTARGTEAIFIAGSVGLGI
;
A
#
# COMPACT_ATOMS: atom_id res chain seq x y z
N THR A 1 -8.70 -16.61 -0.98
CA THR A 1 -8.83 -16.86 0.47
C THR A 1 -10.31 -17.07 0.84
N ILE A 2 -11.20 -16.12 0.54
CA ILE A 2 -12.65 -16.21 0.86
C ILE A 2 -13.27 -17.51 0.32
N THR A 3 -13.10 -17.79 -0.98
CA THR A 3 -13.60 -19.03 -1.59
C THR A 3 -13.08 -20.29 -0.90
N ARG A 4 -11.80 -20.33 -0.50
CA ARG A 4 -11.23 -21.45 0.24
C ARG A 4 -11.89 -21.63 1.61
N ILE A 5 -12.12 -20.54 2.34
CA ILE A 5 -12.81 -20.59 3.64
C ILE A 5 -14.24 -21.11 3.46
N ALA A 6 -14.97 -20.58 2.49
CA ALA A 6 -16.35 -21.00 2.21
C ALA A 6 -16.42 -22.48 1.83
N THR A 7 -15.56 -22.96 0.94
CA THR A 7 -15.50 -24.38 0.55
C THR A 7 -15.25 -25.30 1.77
N ASN A 8 -14.30 -24.92 2.64
CA ASN A 8 -13.98 -25.70 3.84
C ASN A 8 -15.05 -25.56 4.95
N ALA A 9 -15.88 -24.52 4.90
CA ALA A 9 -17.04 -24.36 5.79
C ALA A 9 -18.29 -25.12 5.32
N GLY A 10 -18.22 -25.83 4.19
CA GLY A 10 -19.34 -26.62 3.66
C GLY A 10 -20.10 -25.96 2.51
N GLU A 11 -19.62 -24.83 1.98
CA GLU A 11 -20.22 -24.07 0.88
C GLU A 11 -19.32 -24.11 -0.38
N PRO A 12 -19.21 -25.25 -1.08
CA PRO A 12 -18.31 -25.41 -2.22
C PRO A 12 -18.72 -24.58 -3.44
N GLU A 13 -20.02 -24.27 -3.59
CA GLU A 13 -20.56 -23.46 -4.69
C GLU A 13 -20.62 -21.96 -4.37
N SER A 14 -19.77 -21.47 -3.47
CA SER A 14 -19.68 -20.05 -3.15
C SER A 14 -19.09 -19.26 -4.32
N VAL A 15 -19.69 -18.11 -4.62
CA VAL A 15 -19.21 -17.14 -5.60
C VAL A 15 -18.70 -15.92 -4.86
N CYS A 16 -17.46 -15.54 -5.11
CA CYS A 16 -16.87 -14.35 -4.56
C CYS A 16 -16.40 -13.42 -5.69
N TYR A 17 -16.95 -12.21 -5.71
CA TYR A 17 -16.58 -11.17 -6.65
C TYR A 17 -16.06 -9.96 -5.86
N THR A 18 -14.82 -9.57 -6.12
CA THR A 18 -14.17 -8.44 -5.43
C THR A 18 -13.87 -7.32 -6.41
N THR A 19 -14.19 -6.10 -5.99
CA THR A 19 -13.81 -4.87 -6.68
C THR A 19 -12.85 -4.06 -5.82
N ALA A 20 -12.38 -2.93 -6.29
CA ALA A 20 -11.55 -2.02 -5.49
C ALA A 20 -12.31 -1.42 -4.29
N THR A 21 -13.64 -1.36 -4.34
CA THR A 21 -14.50 -0.69 -3.36
C THR A 21 -15.47 -1.59 -2.64
N GLY A 22 -15.60 -2.87 -3.03
CA GLY A 22 -16.57 -3.76 -2.42
C GLY A 22 -16.28 -5.23 -2.65
N ILE A 23 -16.84 -6.05 -1.78
CA ILE A 23 -16.78 -7.51 -1.83
C ILE A 23 -18.21 -8.04 -1.89
N PHE A 24 -18.48 -8.88 -2.89
CA PHE A 24 -19.75 -9.59 -3.05
C PHE A 24 -19.49 -11.07 -2.80
N VAL A 25 -20.20 -11.65 -1.87
CA VAL A 25 -20.14 -13.09 -1.58
C VAL A 25 -21.53 -13.67 -1.70
N GLY A 26 -21.70 -14.64 -2.58
CA GLY A 26 -22.96 -15.37 -2.76
C GLY A 26 -22.81 -16.85 -2.45
N PHE A 27 -23.80 -17.42 -1.81
CA PHE A 27 -23.92 -18.87 -1.53
C PHE A 27 -25.11 -19.41 -2.31
N ARG A 28 -24.87 -20.30 -3.25
CA ARG A 28 -25.96 -20.90 -4.05
C ARG A 28 -26.88 -21.79 -3.22
N SER A 29 -26.35 -22.43 -2.20
CA SER A 29 -27.09 -23.34 -1.30
C SER A 29 -28.23 -22.63 -0.56
N SER A 30 -28.03 -21.39 -0.13
CA SER A 30 -28.96 -20.62 0.68
C SER A 30 -29.63 -19.46 -0.06
N ASN A 31 -29.31 -19.27 -1.35
CA ASN A 31 -29.75 -18.10 -2.13
C ASN A 31 -29.45 -16.75 -1.44
N TYR A 32 -28.36 -16.72 -0.66
CA TYR A 32 -27.95 -15.59 0.14
C TYR A 32 -26.76 -14.88 -0.53
N THR A 33 -26.85 -13.56 -0.60
CA THR A 33 -25.76 -12.72 -1.11
C THR A 33 -25.49 -11.60 -0.12
N GLN A 34 -24.23 -11.45 0.25
CA GLN A 34 -23.76 -10.36 1.11
C GLN A 34 -22.88 -9.42 0.31
N LEU A 35 -23.06 -8.13 0.54
CA LEU A 35 -22.25 -7.03 0.01
C LEU A 35 -21.60 -6.30 1.18
N GLU A 36 -20.27 -6.17 1.10
CA GLU A 36 -19.51 -5.35 2.04
C GLU A 36 -18.74 -4.26 1.31
N ASN A 37 -18.80 -3.04 1.85
CA ASN A 37 -18.06 -1.90 1.33
C ASN A 37 -16.64 -1.89 1.89
N ILE A 38 -15.66 -1.52 1.06
CA ILE A 38 -14.26 -1.34 1.46
C ILE A 38 -13.97 0.16 1.55
N PRO A 39 -14.13 0.79 2.74
CA PRO A 39 -13.93 2.22 2.91
C PRO A 39 -12.44 2.62 2.87
N GLN A 40 -11.56 1.73 3.33
CA GLN A 40 -10.11 1.96 3.36
C GLN A 40 -9.40 1.03 2.39
N ARG A 41 -8.59 1.62 1.49
CA ARG A 41 -7.87 0.88 0.44
C ARG A 41 -6.39 0.66 0.77
N SER A 42 -5.98 0.95 2.01
CA SER A 42 -4.60 0.70 2.44
C SER A 42 -4.31 -0.80 2.48
N ILE A 43 -3.14 -1.19 2.00
CA ILE A 43 -2.70 -2.59 2.00
C ILE A 43 -1.80 -2.82 3.21
N ASN A 44 -2.21 -3.73 4.10
CA ASN A 44 -1.38 -4.23 5.19
C ASN A 44 -0.95 -5.67 4.86
N LEU A 45 0.31 -5.84 4.44
CA LEU A 45 0.84 -7.14 4.02
C LEU A 45 0.93 -8.14 5.18
N GLU A 46 1.15 -7.68 6.41
CA GLU A 46 1.17 -8.53 7.59
C GLU A 46 -0.23 -9.11 7.85
N LYS A 47 -1.26 -8.27 7.81
CA LYS A 47 -2.65 -8.71 7.91
C LYS A 47 -3.02 -9.73 6.82
N VAL A 48 -2.57 -9.50 5.59
CA VAL A 48 -2.76 -10.44 4.48
C VAL A 48 -2.09 -11.78 4.77
N SER A 49 -0.86 -11.77 5.30
CA SER A 49 -0.13 -12.99 5.68
C SER A 49 -0.86 -13.78 6.76
N LEU A 50 -1.30 -13.11 7.84
CA LEU A 50 -2.00 -13.72 8.96
C LEU A 50 -3.35 -14.31 8.55
N VAL A 51 -4.15 -13.58 7.75
CA VAL A 51 -5.43 -14.10 7.23
C VAL A 51 -5.23 -15.31 6.31
N ASN A 52 -4.17 -15.30 5.50
CA ASN A 52 -3.83 -16.46 4.65
C ASN A 52 -3.37 -17.67 5.48
N GLN A 53 -2.66 -17.43 6.59
CA GLN A 53 -2.27 -18.49 7.52
C GLN A 53 -3.49 -19.11 8.18
N LEU A 54 -4.38 -18.30 8.76
CA LEU A 54 -5.65 -18.78 9.36
C LEU A 54 -6.51 -19.55 8.37
N SER A 55 -6.58 -19.09 7.12
CA SER A 55 -7.30 -19.81 6.05
C SER A 55 -6.69 -21.19 5.73
N ARG A 56 -5.37 -21.36 5.92
CA ARG A 56 -4.68 -22.66 5.76
C ARG A 56 -4.91 -23.58 6.95
N GLU A 57 -4.76 -23.07 8.17
CA GLU A 57 -5.02 -23.80 9.42
C GLU A 57 -6.48 -24.33 9.43
N PHE A 58 -7.44 -23.52 8.99
CA PHE A 58 -8.83 -23.95 8.84
C PHE A 58 -9.01 -25.03 7.76
N ALA A 59 -8.32 -24.91 6.61
CA ALA A 59 -8.37 -25.91 5.57
C ALA A 59 -7.76 -27.26 6.00
N GLN A 60 -6.77 -27.24 6.88
CA GLN A 60 -6.12 -28.42 7.49
C GLN A 60 -6.90 -28.98 8.66
N LYS A 61 -8.03 -28.35 9.04
CA LYS A 61 -8.88 -28.71 10.19
C LYS A 61 -8.15 -28.59 11.54
N GLU A 62 -7.12 -27.76 11.63
CA GLU A 62 -6.40 -27.45 12.86
C GLU A 62 -7.19 -26.51 13.77
N ILE A 63 -8.06 -25.68 13.17
CA ILE A 63 -8.96 -24.77 13.87
C ILE A 63 -10.41 -24.96 13.40
N THR A 64 -11.35 -24.68 14.30
CA THR A 64 -12.78 -24.72 14.01
C THR A 64 -13.29 -23.42 13.40
N LEU A 65 -14.48 -23.44 12.78
CA LEU A 65 -15.10 -22.23 12.21
C LEU A 65 -15.33 -21.12 13.26
N PRO A 66 -15.85 -21.39 14.47
CA PRO A 66 -15.96 -20.38 15.51
C PRO A 66 -14.61 -19.80 15.93
N GLU A 67 -13.57 -20.62 16.01
CA GLU A 67 -12.21 -20.17 16.36
C GLU A 67 -11.61 -19.31 15.25
N LEU A 68 -11.79 -19.70 13.98
CA LEU A 68 -11.42 -18.88 12.84
C LEU A 68 -12.07 -17.49 12.91
N TYR A 69 -13.37 -17.44 13.19
CA TYR A 69 -14.12 -16.19 13.33
C TYR A 69 -13.56 -15.30 14.45
N GLN A 70 -13.31 -15.89 15.62
CA GLN A 70 -12.70 -15.18 16.75
C GLN A 70 -11.34 -14.59 16.41
N ARG A 71 -10.45 -15.36 15.78
CA ARG A 71 -9.10 -14.91 15.42
C ARG A 71 -9.16 -13.84 14.32
N LEU A 72 -10.08 -13.92 13.36
CA LEU A 72 -10.27 -12.87 12.34
C LEU A 72 -10.79 -11.58 12.96
N THR A 73 -11.71 -11.64 13.92
CA THR A 73 -12.23 -10.45 14.63
C THR A 73 -11.12 -9.77 15.46
N LEU A 74 -10.26 -10.56 16.11
CA LEU A 74 -9.09 -10.01 16.81
C LEU A 74 -8.13 -9.31 15.84
N LEU A 75 -7.87 -9.88 14.66
CA LEU A 75 -7.05 -9.26 13.64
C LEU A 75 -7.66 -7.98 13.06
N GLU A 76 -8.96 -7.83 13.07
CA GLU A 76 -9.62 -6.60 12.63
C GLU A 76 -9.34 -5.45 13.59
N THR A 77 -9.46 -5.70 14.89
CA THR A 77 -9.34 -4.69 15.96
C THR A 77 -7.90 -4.39 16.36
N ASP A 78 -7.04 -5.40 16.36
CA ASP A 78 -5.66 -5.32 16.89
C ASP A 78 -4.64 -5.65 15.80
N THR A 79 -4.60 -4.83 14.76
CA THR A 79 -3.62 -5.00 13.68
C THR A 79 -2.29 -4.38 14.11
N PRO A 80 -1.20 -5.15 14.19
CA PRO A 80 0.10 -4.61 14.50
C PRO A 80 0.51 -3.57 13.45
N THR A 81 0.76 -2.35 13.90
CA THR A 81 1.26 -1.27 13.06
C THR A 81 2.63 -0.84 13.55
N PHE A 82 3.57 -0.64 12.63
CA PHE A 82 4.87 -0.09 12.97
C PHE A 82 4.75 1.33 13.52
N SER A 83 5.58 1.65 14.53
CA SER A 83 5.66 2.99 15.08
C SER A 83 6.00 4.02 13.99
N ILE A 84 5.50 5.25 14.13
CA ILE A 84 5.75 6.33 13.18
C ILE A 84 7.26 6.55 13.00
N SER A 85 8.03 6.50 14.08
CA SER A 85 9.50 6.66 14.04
C SER A 85 10.17 5.60 13.16
N LEU A 86 9.74 4.34 13.28
CA LEU A 86 10.28 3.25 12.45
C LEU A 86 9.90 3.41 10.98
N ARG A 87 8.67 3.86 10.69
CA ARG A 87 8.22 4.15 9.32
C ARG A 87 9.02 5.28 8.68
N LEU A 88 9.29 6.35 9.43
CA LEU A 88 10.11 7.48 8.96
C LEU A 88 11.56 7.05 8.70
N LEU A 89 12.14 6.29 9.61
CA LEU A 89 13.49 5.75 9.44
C LEU A 89 13.58 4.83 8.21
N ALA A 90 12.60 3.95 8.04
CA ALA A 90 12.52 3.08 6.88
C ALA A 90 12.40 3.88 5.57
N ALA A 91 11.59 4.94 5.54
CA ALA A 91 11.46 5.82 4.37
C ALA A 91 12.81 6.46 4.01
N GLY A 92 13.55 6.97 5.00
CA GLY A 92 14.89 7.53 4.77
C GLY A 92 15.87 6.50 4.21
N ILE A 93 15.93 5.29 4.80
CA ILE A 93 16.81 4.21 4.32
C ILE A 93 16.44 3.80 2.90
N VAL A 94 15.16 3.62 2.60
CA VAL A 94 14.69 3.27 1.26
C VAL A 94 15.08 4.37 0.26
N SER A 95 14.89 5.64 0.61
CA SER A 95 15.21 6.77 -0.25
C SER A 95 16.69 6.81 -0.63
N CYS A 96 17.60 6.76 0.34
CA CYS A 96 19.03 6.86 0.06
C CYS A 96 19.59 5.58 -0.60
N THR A 97 19.09 4.40 -0.25
CA THR A 97 19.51 3.14 -0.90
C THR A 97 19.07 3.06 -2.35
N LEU A 98 17.82 3.41 -2.65
CA LEU A 98 17.32 3.39 -4.02
C LEU A 98 17.97 4.49 -4.88
N MET A 99 18.19 5.67 -4.32
CA MET A 99 19.00 6.70 -4.98
C MET A 99 20.35 6.14 -5.44
N TYR A 100 21.06 5.44 -4.57
CA TYR A 100 22.35 4.84 -4.90
C TYR A 100 22.24 3.73 -5.96
N ILE A 101 21.21 2.89 -5.89
CA ILE A 101 20.93 1.84 -6.89
C ILE A 101 20.65 2.44 -8.27
N PHE A 102 19.99 3.58 -8.33
CA PHE A 102 19.72 4.29 -9.60
C PHE A 102 20.89 5.14 -10.12
N GLY A 103 22.08 4.95 -9.57
CA GLY A 103 23.31 5.59 -10.07
C GLY A 103 23.69 6.88 -9.38
N GLY A 104 23.06 7.20 -8.24
CA GLY A 104 23.45 8.33 -7.40
C GLY A 104 24.79 8.13 -6.69
N THR A 105 25.31 9.22 -6.14
CA THR A 105 26.63 9.25 -5.50
C THR A 105 26.54 9.28 -3.98
N TRP A 106 27.63 8.90 -3.30
CA TRP A 106 27.71 9.00 -1.84
C TRP A 106 27.57 10.43 -1.31
N GLN A 107 27.87 11.44 -2.12
CA GLN A 107 27.73 12.85 -1.76
C GLN A 107 26.27 13.24 -1.51
N ASP A 108 25.34 12.63 -2.25
CA ASP A 108 23.90 12.90 -2.15
C ASP A 108 23.20 12.00 -1.12
N PHE A 109 23.91 10.99 -0.58
CA PHE A 109 23.30 9.94 0.26
C PHE A 109 22.63 10.47 1.54
N ILE A 110 23.35 11.33 2.29
CA ILE A 110 22.86 11.89 3.55
C ILE A 110 21.71 12.87 3.28
N ALA A 111 21.84 13.71 2.26
CA ALA A 111 20.79 14.66 1.88
C ALA A 111 19.51 13.92 1.49
N THR A 112 19.63 12.88 0.66
CA THR A 112 18.48 12.06 0.23
C THR A 112 17.79 11.35 1.41
N PHE A 113 18.56 10.89 2.39
CA PHE A 113 17.98 10.29 3.61
C PHE A 113 17.04 11.29 4.32
N PHE A 114 17.53 12.51 4.61
CA PHE A 114 16.72 13.50 5.32
C PHE A 114 15.57 14.04 4.48
N VAL A 115 15.76 14.26 3.20
CA VAL A 115 14.72 14.69 2.27
C VAL A 115 13.61 13.61 2.19
N GLY A 116 13.98 12.34 2.12
CA GLY A 116 13.03 11.22 2.14
C GLY A 116 12.24 11.12 3.45
N VAL A 117 12.91 11.29 4.60
CA VAL A 117 12.25 11.29 5.91
C VAL A 117 11.23 12.43 6.00
N ILE A 118 11.63 13.66 5.65
CA ILE A 118 10.77 14.85 5.76
C ILE A 118 9.64 14.77 4.72
N GLY A 119 9.92 14.34 3.50
CA GLY A 119 8.91 14.11 2.47
C GLY A 119 7.85 13.10 2.90
N TYR A 120 8.27 11.97 3.45
CA TYR A 120 7.33 10.97 3.96
C TYR A 120 6.57 11.44 5.22
N ALA A 121 7.20 12.23 6.08
CA ALA A 121 6.52 12.89 7.21
C ALA A 121 5.43 13.86 6.73
N SER A 122 5.73 14.65 5.68
CA SER A 122 4.75 15.53 5.03
C SER A 122 3.58 14.74 4.44
N TYR A 123 3.83 13.60 3.79
CA TYR A 123 2.80 12.68 3.31
C TYR A 123 1.85 12.25 4.44
N LEU A 124 2.40 11.73 5.54
CA LEU A 124 1.60 11.27 6.69
C LEU A 124 0.81 12.41 7.35
N PHE A 125 1.40 13.58 7.43
CA PHE A 125 0.75 14.77 8.01
C PHE A 125 -0.42 15.23 7.14
N THR A 126 -0.22 15.36 5.83
CA THR A 126 -1.24 15.79 4.88
C THR A 126 -2.39 14.79 4.80
N GLN A 127 -2.09 13.49 4.78
CA GLN A 127 -3.07 12.41 4.79
C GLN A 127 -3.99 12.50 6.02
N LYS A 128 -3.42 12.81 7.20
CA LYS A 128 -4.19 12.95 8.44
C LYS A 128 -5.04 14.23 8.47
N LEU A 129 -4.54 15.31 7.87
CA LEU A 129 -5.16 16.63 7.96
C LEU A 129 -6.32 16.82 6.96
N PHE A 130 -6.12 16.46 5.70
CA PHE A 130 -7.03 16.84 4.62
C PHE A 130 -7.93 15.70 4.15
N GLN A 131 -7.55 14.44 4.29
CA GLN A 131 -8.29 13.26 3.82
C GLN A 131 -8.77 13.35 2.35
N VAL A 132 -8.10 14.18 1.55
CA VAL A 132 -8.37 14.36 0.12
C VAL A 132 -7.47 13.43 -0.66
N PRO A 133 -8.03 12.55 -1.52
CA PRO A 133 -7.24 11.63 -2.32
C PRO A 133 -6.17 12.36 -3.15
N TYR A 134 -4.98 11.81 -3.19
CA TYR A 134 -3.83 12.25 -4.00
C TYR A 134 -3.19 13.60 -3.59
N LEU A 135 -3.83 14.41 -2.76
CA LEU A 135 -3.27 15.67 -2.25
C LEU A 135 -2.06 15.42 -1.34
N ASP A 136 -2.08 14.33 -0.60
CA ASP A 136 -1.00 13.87 0.25
C ASP A 136 0.28 13.58 -0.56
N SER A 137 0.13 12.90 -1.68
CA SER A 137 1.24 12.59 -2.59
C SER A 137 1.80 13.83 -3.29
N PHE A 138 0.92 14.73 -3.73
CA PHE A 138 1.31 16.01 -4.32
C PHE A 138 2.09 16.89 -3.32
N ALA A 139 1.55 17.09 -2.11
CA ALA A 139 2.18 17.91 -1.09
C ALA A 139 3.54 17.35 -0.66
N ALA A 140 3.64 16.02 -0.51
CA ALA A 140 4.89 15.37 -0.17
C ALA A 140 5.94 15.54 -1.29
N ALA A 141 5.55 15.37 -2.56
CA ALA A 141 6.43 15.57 -3.70
C ALA A 141 6.90 17.01 -3.81
N PHE A 142 6.02 17.99 -3.58
CA PHE A 142 6.39 19.40 -3.55
C PHE A 142 7.43 19.69 -2.45
N VAL A 143 7.25 19.15 -1.25
CA VAL A 143 8.22 19.30 -0.16
C VAL A 143 9.55 18.66 -0.52
N ILE A 144 9.53 17.48 -1.16
CA ILE A 144 10.74 16.78 -1.63
C ILE A 144 11.49 17.65 -2.66
N GLY A 145 10.79 18.15 -3.69
CA GLY A 145 11.40 19.00 -4.72
C GLY A 145 12.02 20.27 -4.14
N LEU A 146 11.28 20.95 -3.25
CA LEU A 146 11.78 22.14 -2.55
C LEU A 146 13.03 21.84 -1.71
N LEU A 147 13.02 20.79 -0.92
CA LEU A 147 14.16 20.41 -0.08
C LEU A 147 15.36 19.94 -0.89
N ALA A 148 15.14 19.21 -1.98
CA ALA A 148 16.20 18.81 -2.90
C ALA A 148 16.87 20.05 -3.54
N TYR A 149 16.06 21.01 -3.99
CA TYR A 149 16.57 22.28 -4.50
C TYR A 149 17.41 23.04 -3.45
N LEU A 150 16.89 23.17 -2.22
CA LEU A 150 17.62 23.83 -1.13
C LEU A 150 18.91 23.09 -0.77
N ALA A 151 18.91 21.76 -0.74
CA ALA A 151 20.11 20.98 -0.45
C ALA A 151 21.23 21.24 -1.45
N VAL A 152 20.91 21.30 -2.74
CA VAL A 152 21.90 21.62 -3.78
C VAL A 152 22.30 23.09 -3.73
N HIS A 153 21.35 24.02 -3.53
CA HIS A 153 21.63 25.46 -3.43
C HIS A 153 22.58 25.78 -2.28
N PHE A 154 22.47 25.14 -1.15
CA PHE A 154 23.37 25.30 0.01
C PHE A 154 24.63 24.42 -0.06
N HIS A 155 24.90 23.77 -1.19
CA HIS A 155 26.05 22.87 -1.38
C HIS A 155 26.12 21.69 -0.40
N LEU A 156 24.99 21.29 0.14
CA LEU A 156 24.86 20.08 0.99
C LEU A 156 24.78 18.79 0.16
N ALA A 157 24.51 18.92 -1.13
CA ALA A 157 24.41 17.83 -2.09
C ALA A 157 24.81 18.33 -3.48
N VAL A 158 24.99 17.41 -4.43
CA VAL A 158 25.54 17.73 -5.77
C VAL A 158 24.46 17.64 -6.84
N ASN A 159 23.65 16.59 -6.82
CA ASN A 159 22.71 16.31 -7.90
C ASN A 159 21.27 16.25 -7.40
N ILE A 160 20.48 17.24 -7.84
CA ILE A 160 19.07 17.38 -7.47
C ILE A 160 18.22 16.18 -7.96
N ASP A 161 18.50 15.68 -9.17
CA ASP A 161 17.73 14.60 -9.78
C ASP A 161 17.88 13.31 -8.98
N ASN A 162 19.10 13.01 -8.51
CA ASN A 162 19.38 11.85 -7.67
C ASN A 162 18.59 11.89 -6.36
N ILE A 163 18.56 13.07 -5.71
CA ILE A 163 17.84 13.26 -4.45
C ILE A 163 16.35 13.07 -4.67
N ILE A 164 15.79 13.71 -5.71
CA ILE A 164 14.36 13.60 -6.03
C ILE A 164 13.98 12.17 -6.31
N ILE A 165 14.69 11.47 -7.23
CA ILE A 165 14.42 10.10 -7.59
C ILE A 165 14.42 9.20 -6.34
N GLY A 166 15.42 9.32 -5.48
CA GLY A 166 15.48 8.54 -4.24
C GLY A 166 14.37 8.87 -3.26
N ALA A 167 14.14 10.15 -3.01
CA ALA A 167 13.20 10.61 -1.97
C ALA A 167 11.73 10.35 -2.32
N VAL A 168 11.35 10.28 -3.60
CA VAL A 168 9.97 9.97 -4.01
C VAL A 168 9.64 8.48 -3.95
N MET A 169 10.63 7.59 -3.87
CA MET A 169 10.40 6.14 -3.92
C MET A 169 9.40 5.61 -2.87
N PRO A 170 9.38 6.09 -1.63
CA PRO A 170 8.35 5.69 -0.66
C PRO A 170 6.93 6.10 -1.06
N LEU A 171 6.75 7.05 -1.98
CA LEU A 171 5.45 7.53 -2.47
C LEU A 171 4.98 6.78 -3.72
N VAL A 172 5.88 6.09 -4.41
CA VAL A 172 5.55 5.38 -5.65
C VAL A 172 4.57 4.23 -5.36
N PRO A 173 3.44 4.15 -6.07
CA PRO A 173 2.39 3.16 -5.83
C PRO A 173 2.73 1.78 -6.43
N GLY A 174 3.92 1.23 -6.11
CA GLY A 174 4.43 0.01 -6.72
C GLY A 174 3.53 -1.22 -6.51
N VAL A 175 2.96 -1.37 -5.32
CA VAL A 175 2.03 -2.47 -5.01
C VAL A 175 0.73 -2.34 -5.81
N ALA A 176 0.20 -1.13 -5.98
CA ALA A 176 -1.00 -0.90 -6.77
C ALA A 176 -0.75 -1.22 -8.25
N ILE A 177 0.39 -0.80 -8.80
CA ILE A 177 0.80 -1.10 -10.18
C ILE A 177 0.90 -2.62 -10.39
N THR A 178 1.67 -3.30 -9.55
CA THR A 178 1.90 -4.75 -9.66
C THR A 178 0.60 -5.54 -9.54
N ASN A 179 -0.26 -5.20 -8.58
CA ASN A 179 -1.54 -5.86 -8.40
C ASN A 179 -2.51 -5.56 -9.55
N SER A 180 -2.49 -4.36 -10.14
CA SER A 180 -3.27 -4.03 -11.32
C SER A 180 -2.95 -4.98 -12.48
N PHE A 181 -1.69 -5.14 -12.83
CA PHE A 181 -1.27 -6.07 -13.88
C PHE A 181 -1.65 -7.52 -13.55
N ARG A 182 -1.43 -7.95 -12.32
CA ARG A 182 -1.79 -9.29 -11.87
C ARG A 182 -3.30 -9.54 -11.99
N ASP A 183 -4.13 -8.60 -11.58
CA ASP A 183 -5.58 -8.72 -11.62
C ASP A 183 -6.08 -8.76 -13.09
N ILE A 184 -5.53 -7.91 -13.96
CA ILE A 184 -5.85 -7.92 -15.42
C ILE A 184 -5.48 -9.27 -16.04
N LEU A 185 -4.27 -9.78 -15.80
CA LEU A 185 -3.82 -11.06 -16.33
C LEU A 185 -4.64 -12.25 -15.77
N ALA A 186 -5.17 -12.13 -14.56
CA ALA A 186 -6.07 -13.12 -13.97
C ALA A 186 -7.52 -13.00 -14.47
N GLY A 187 -7.83 -12.06 -15.37
CA GLY A 187 -9.18 -11.83 -15.90
C GLY A 187 -10.08 -10.94 -15.02
N HIS A 188 -9.56 -10.40 -13.93
CA HIS A 188 -10.27 -9.48 -13.04
C HIS A 188 -10.17 -8.03 -13.53
N LEU A 189 -10.71 -7.77 -14.73
CA LEU A 189 -10.51 -6.50 -15.43
C LEU A 189 -10.97 -5.27 -14.65
N ILE A 190 -12.11 -5.32 -13.96
CA ILE A 190 -12.65 -4.19 -13.20
C ILE A 190 -11.73 -3.84 -12.01
N SER A 191 -11.29 -4.83 -11.26
CA SER A 191 -10.36 -4.63 -10.15
C SER A 191 -9.01 -4.12 -10.63
N GLY A 192 -8.49 -4.73 -11.70
CA GLY A 192 -7.19 -4.36 -12.28
C GLY A 192 -7.18 -2.95 -12.85
N THR A 193 -8.19 -2.57 -13.64
CA THR A 193 -8.27 -1.21 -14.20
C THR A 193 -8.47 -0.15 -13.12
N ALA A 194 -9.30 -0.41 -12.11
CA ALA A 194 -9.50 0.53 -11.01
C ALA A 194 -8.20 0.80 -10.24
N ARG A 195 -7.41 -0.24 -9.92
CA ARG A 195 -6.10 -0.11 -9.26
C ARG A 195 -5.06 0.57 -10.15
N GLY A 196 -5.07 0.28 -11.46
CA GLY A 196 -4.19 0.92 -12.42
C GLY A 196 -4.46 2.42 -12.55
N THR A 197 -5.73 2.79 -12.62
CA THR A 197 -6.15 4.19 -12.64
C THR A 197 -5.72 4.93 -11.36
N GLU A 198 -5.93 4.33 -10.19
CA GLU A 198 -5.47 4.88 -8.91
C GLU A 198 -3.95 5.10 -8.90
N ALA A 199 -3.17 4.13 -9.38
CA ALA A 199 -1.73 4.24 -9.48
C ALA A 199 -1.29 5.37 -10.43
N ILE A 200 -1.99 5.58 -11.56
CA ILE A 200 -1.72 6.67 -12.49
C ILE A 200 -1.98 8.03 -11.83
N PHE A 201 -3.07 8.18 -11.06
CA PHE A 201 -3.35 9.43 -10.35
C PHE A 201 -2.33 9.73 -9.28
N ILE A 202 -1.87 8.72 -8.52
CA ILE A 202 -0.80 8.91 -7.53
C ILE A 202 0.49 9.33 -8.22
N ALA A 203 0.91 8.62 -9.27
CA ALA A 203 2.12 8.96 -10.00
C ALA A 203 2.04 10.35 -10.66
N GLY A 204 0.88 10.70 -11.23
CA GLY A 204 0.62 12.04 -11.76
C GLY A 204 0.70 13.13 -10.70
N SER A 205 0.14 12.89 -9.51
CA SER A 205 0.20 13.82 -8.38
C SER A 205 1.63 14.04 -7.90
N VAL A 206 2.44 12.99 -7.83
CA VAL A 206 3.87 13.07 -7.51
C VAL A 206 4.61 13.87 -8.57
N GLY A 207 4.39 13.56 -9.86
CA GLY A 207 5.07 14.26 -10.96
C GLY A 207 4.68 15.73 -11.12
N LEU A 208 3.46 16.11 -10.72
CA LEU A 208 3.01 17.50 -10.72
C LEU A 208 3.49 18.28 -9.48
N GLY A 209 3.84 17.58 -8.41
CA GLY A 209 4.33 18.18 -7.18
C GLY A 209 5.80 18.55 -7.22
N ILE A 210 6.61 17.85 -8.01
CA ILE A 210 8.04 18.11 -8.21
C ILE A 210 8.27 19.30 -9.13
#